data_7b5b96306b3e5f8b9473b90999271c5c
#
_entry.id   7b5b96306b3e5f8b9473b90999271c5c
#
_cell.length_a   1.000
_cell.length_b   1.000
_cell.length_c   1.000
_cell.angle_alpha   90.00
_cell.angle_beta   90.00
_cell.angle_gamma   90.00
#
_symmetry.space_group_name_H-M   'P 1'
#
loop_
_entity.id
_entity.type
_entity.pdbx_description
1 polymer ?
#
loop_
_entity_poly.entity_id
_entity_poly.type
_entity_poly.pdbx_seq_one_letter_code
_entity_poly.pdbx_strand_id
1 'polypeptide(L)'
;MVCYNPILMYPVEGAITKNGKQHYSFYGSLASHPELAGDSRFIRCSCKQCIGCRLENSRQWAVRAVHEARSSSSAYFVTCTFDDYHLPRDKSLSKKFHQTFMKNLRREYGSGIRFLGCGEYGELYARPHYHYILFNIDFDDKIFRFRTDGYNTYTSSRFAKVWKYGMHLIGEFSFDSAAYVARYIVKKQTGKDAPSHYKGRIPEFMVASNRPGIGAKWLEDHAEECYANDYIVINGKKMRPPRYYDKKFDETHPHWMEYIRNNRIEKMLHNLENNTFERLVDRCRVQEGKYKHFLGRKLDKVL
;
A
#
# COMPACT_ATOMS: atom_id res chain seq x y z
N MET A 1 2.25 0.30 -17.95
CA MET A 1 2.51 -0.55 -16.77
C MET A 1 3.75 -0.01 -16.06
N VAL A 2 3.75 0.06 -14.73
CA VAL A 2 4.90 0.59 -13.96
C VAL A 2 5.87 -0.54 -13.55
N CYS A 3 5.72 -1.73 -14.12
CA CYS A 3 6.57 -2.87 -13.84
C CYS A 3 7.82 -2.83 -14.71
N TYR A 4 9.00 -2.89 -14.10
CA TYR A 4 10.29 -2.88 -14.79
C TYR A 4 10.84 -4.28 -15.08
N ASN A 5 10.24 -5.31 -14.49
CA ASN A 5 10.56 -6.72 -14.78
C ASN A 5 9.26 -7.52 -14.92
N PRO A 6 8.51 -7.35 -16.01
CA PRO A 6 7.25 -8.06 -16.21
C PRO A 6 7.42 -9.57 -16.23
N ILE A 7 6.43 -10.25 -15.71
CA ILE A 7 6.26 -11.70 -15.84
C ILE A 7 5.54 -11.96 -17.16
N LEU A 8 6.05 -12.91 -17.93
CA LEU A 8 5.43 -13.41 -19.15
C LEU A 8 4.51 -14.57 -18.80
N MET A 9 3.29 -14.49 -19.27
CA MET A 9 2.29 -15.54 -19.12
C MET A 9 1.66 -15.84 -20.47
N TYR A 10 1.34 -17.10 -20.72
CA TYR A 10 0.67 -17.54 -21.96
C TYR A 10 -0.70 -18.16 -21.65
N PRO A 11 -1.68 -18.02 -22.54
CA PRO A 11 -2.98 -18.68 -22.40
C PRO A 11 -2.81 -20.18 -22.54
N VAL A 12 -3.45 -20.95 -21.66
CA VAL A 12 -3.52 -22.41 -21.76
C VAL A 12 -4.79 -22.74 -22.53
N GLU A 13 -4.62 -23.33 -23.70
CA GLU A 13 -5.72 -23.66 -24.60
C GLU A 13 -6.73 -24.57 -23.91
N GLY A 14 -8.02 -24.24 -24.04
CA GLY A 14 -9.11 -24.98 -23.41
C GLY A 14 -9.23 -24.88 -21.89
N ALA A 15 -8.30 -24.26 -21.21
CA ALA A 15 -8.34 -24.15 -19.76
C ALA A 15 -9.04 -22.86 -19.30
N ILE A 16 -10.04 -23.02 -18.43
CA ILE A 16 -10.85 -21.94 -17.87
C ILE A 16 -10.67 -21.93 -16.35
N THR A 17 -10.56 -20.76 -15.76
CA THR A 17 -10.53 -20.58 -14.29
C THR A 17 -11.89 -20.89 -13.67
N LYS A 18 -11.97 -21.11 -12.36
CA LYS A 18 -13.21 -21.30 -11.59
C LYS A 18 -14.28 -20.21 -11.84
N ASN A 19 -13.85 -19.02 -12.32
CA ASN A 19 -14.72 -17.87 -12.59
C ASN A 19 -15.01 -17.69 -14.10
N GLY A 20 -14.84 -18.72 -14.92
CA GLY A 20 -15.14 -18.70 -16.35
C GLY A 20 -14.16 -17.89 -17.23
N LYS A 21 -13.02 -17.45 -16.69
CA LYS A 21 -12.02 -16.66 -17.42
C LYS A 21 -10.90 -17.55 -17.96
N GLN A 22 -10.30 -17.15 -19.10
CA GLN A 22 -9.14 -17.83 -19.67
C GLN A 22 -8.05 -18.06 -18.60
N HIS A 23 -7.54 -19.28 -18.50
CA HIS A 23 -6.42 -19.63 -17.65
C HIS A 23 -5.10 -19.25 -18.35
N TYR A 24 -4.17 -18.68 -17.57
CA TYR A 24 -2.82 -18.32 -18.04
C TYR A 24 -1.77 -19.00 -17.15
N SER A 25 -0.77 -19.57 -17.79
CA SER A 25 0.37 -20.18 -17.11
C SER A 25 1.61 -19.27 -17.13
N PHE A 26 2.43 -19.38 -16.11
CA PHE A 26 3.71 -18.70 -15.99
C PHE A 26 4.71 -19.29 -16.99
N TYR A 27 5.42 -18.41 -17.71
CA TYR A 27 6.48 -18.81 -18.63
C TYR A 27 7.87 -18.41 -18.07
N GLY A 28 8.02 -17.16 -17.69
CA GLY A 28 9.28 -16.61 -17.21
C GLY A 28 9.16 -15.13 -16.90
N SER A 29 10.30 -14.47 -16.72
CA SER A 29 10.34 -12.99 -16.66
C SER A 29 10.84 -12.42 -17.98
N LEU A 30 10.48 -11.17 -18.28
CA LEU A 30 11.03 -10.49 -19.45
C LEU A 30 12.57 -10.36 -19.37
N ALA A 31 13.14 -10.30 -18.15
CA ALA A 31 14.58 -10.28 -17.97
C ALA A 31 15.26 -11.62 -18.36
N SER A 32 14.55 -12.75 -18.22
CA SER A 32 15.03 -14.08 -18.63
C SER A 32 14.81 -14.34 -20.13
N HIS A 33 13.87 -13.62 -20.75
CA HIS A 33 13.45 -13.82 -22.14
C HIS A 33 13.24 -12.45 -22.83
N PRO A 34 14.29 -11.63 -22.99
CA PRO A 34 14.16 -10.28 -23.55
C PRO A 34 13.70 -10.29 -25.01
N GLU A 35 13.99 -11.36 -25.76
CA GLU A 35 13.58 -11.58 -27.15
C GLU A 35 12.05 -11.64 -27.31
N LEU A 36 11.31 -11.99 -26.25
CA LEU A 36 9.84 -12.07 -26.27
C LEU A 36 9.17 -10.72 -25.96
N ALA A 37 9.92 -9.63 -25.95
CA ALA A 37 9.39 -8.32 -25.58
C ALA A 37 8.25 -7.81 -26.47
N GLY A 38 8.16 -8.25 -27.72
CA GLY A 38 7.12 -7.89 -28.68
C GLY A 38 6.15 -9.02 -29.03
N ASP A 39 6.32 -10.20 -28.44
CA ASP A 39 5.54 -11.38 -28.82
C ASP A 39 4.11 -11.30 -28.26
N SER A 40 3.12 -11.25 -29.17
CA SER A 40 1.71 -11.13 -28.85
C SER A 40 1.10 -12.39 -28.21
N ARG A 41 1.79 -13.52 -28.27
CA ARG A 41 1.36 -14.78 -27.62
C ARG A 41 1.46 -14.68 -26.10
N PHE A 42 2.23 -13.73 -25.57
CA PHE A 42 2.45 -13.56 -24.15
C PHE A 42 1.77 -12.30 -23.62
N ILE A 43 1.09 -12.41 -22.50
CA ILE A 43 0.65 -11.26 -21.74
C ILE A 43 1.72 -10.87 -20.70
N ARG A 44 1.92 -9.57 -20.52
CA ARG A 44 2.84 -9.04 -19.52
C ARG A 44 2.12 -8.72 -18.23
N CYS A 45 2.45 -9.45 -17.18
CA CYS A 45 1.93 -9.24 -15.84
C CYS A 45 2.93 -8.52 -14.94
N SER A 46 2.42 -7.82 -13.94
CA SER A 46 3.23 -7.17 -12.92
C SER A 46 3.98 -8.19 -12.05
N CYS A 47 5.31 -8.06 -11.91
CA CYS A 47 6.12 -8.94 -11.05
C CYS A 47 5.86 -8.73 -9.55
N LYS A 48 5.23 -7.64 -9.15
CA LYS A 48 4.93 -7.23 -7.76
C LYS A 48 6.16 -7.00 -6.86
N GLN A 49 7.37 -7.21 -7.36
CA GLN A 49 8.61 -7.14 -6.57
C GLN A 49 9.51 -5.95 -6.93
N CYS A 50 9.60 -5.54 -8.21
CA CYS A 50 10.44 -4.41 -8.61
C CYS A 50 9.96 -3.10 -7.97
N ILE A 51 10.86 -2.12 -7.89
CA ILE A 51 10.57 -0.82 -7.27
C ILE A 51 9.30 -0.16 -7.84
N GLY A 52 9.07 -0.24 -9.15
CA GLY A 52 7.87 0.30 -9.78
C GLY A 52 6.58 -0.34 -9.30
N CYS A 53 6.56 -1.67 -9.18
CA CYS A 53 5.40 -2.40 -8.65
C CYS A 53 5.12 -2.09 -7.19
N ARG A 54 6.16 -1.97 -6.38
CA ARG A 54 6.05 -1.69 -4.94
C ARG A 54 5.55 -0.27 -4.71
N LEU A 55 6.08 0.72 -5.43
CA LEU A 55 5.61 2.11 -5.39
C LEU A 55 4.16 2.24 -5.89
N GLU A 56 3.79 1.54 -6.95
CA GLU A 56 2.41 1.53 -7.43
C GLU A 56 1.45 0.91 -6.40
N ASN A 57 1.84 -0.17 -5.74
CA ASN A 57 1.05 -0.74 -4.65
C ASN A 57 0.88 0.25 -3.48
N SER A 58 1.98 0.93 -3.09
CA SER A 58 1.95 1.99 -2.09
C SER A 58 0.99 3.13 -2.48
N ARG A 59 1.08 3.62 -3.73
CA ARG A 59 0.17 4.64 -4.25
C ARG A 59 -1.29 4.22 -4.15
N GLN A 60 -1.62 2.99 -4.55
CA GLN A 60 -3.00 2.50 -4.50
C GLN A 60 -3.54 2.47 -3.08
N TRP A 61 -2.76 2.08 -2.10
CA TRP A 61 -3.16 2.10 -0.70
C TRP A 61 -3.31 3.52 -0.15
N ALA A 62 -2.40 4.44 -0.51
CA ALA A 62 -2.52 5.84 -0.12
C ALA A 62 -3.80 6.48 -0.67
N VAL A 63 -4.12 6.25 -1.95
CA VAL A 63 -5.37 6.71 -2.57
C VAL A 63 -6.59 6.17 -1.82
N ARG A 64 -6.62 4.86 -1.56
CA ARG A 64 -7.73 4.21 -0.84
C ARG A 64 -7.89 4.77 0.57
N ALA A 65 -6.78 5.05 1.27
CA ALA A 65 -6.81 5.66 2.60
C ALA A 65 -7.37 7.10 2.58
N VAL A 66 -7.02 7.90 1.56
CA VAL A 66 -7.59 9.25 1.39
C VAL A 66 -9.09 9.18 1.12
N HIS A 67 -9.54 8.25 0.30
CA HIS A 67 -10.96 8.06 0.02
C HIS A 67 -11.72 7.53 1.24
N GLU A 68 -11.13 6.64 2.01
CA GLU A 68 -11.69 6.21 3.30
C GLU A 68 -11.85 7.38 4.27
N ALA A 69 -10.81 8.24 4.39
CA ALA A 69 -10.86 9.41 5.25
C ALA A 69 -11.97 10.40 4.84
N ARG A 70 -12.22 10.57 3.53
CA ARG A 70 -13.32 11.42 3.02
C ARG A 70 -14.71 10.88 3.38
N SER A 71 -14.84 9.55 3.56
CA SER A 71 -16.10 8.88 3.93
C SER A 71 -16.19 8.59 5.43
N SER A 72 -15.23 9.06 6.23
CA SER A 72 -15.15 8.85 7.68
C SER A 72 -15.36 10.14 8.43
N SER A 73 -15.86 10.06 9.67
CA SER A 73 -16.05 11.23 10.54
C SER A 73 -14.74 11.88 10.96
N SER A 74 -13.66 11.10 10.99
CA SER A 74 -12.33 11.56 11.39
C SER A 74 -11.26 10.60 10.86
N ALA A 75 -10.02 11.08 10.77
CA ALA A 75 -8.85 10.27 10.45
C ALA A 75 -7.60 10.82 11.14
N TYR A 76 -6.82 9.93 11.77
CA TYR A 76 -5.57 10.26 12.44
C TYR A 76 -4.47 9.29 12.08
N PHE A 77 -3.24 9.80 11.99
CA PHE A 77 -2.04 8.98 11.91
C PHE A 77 -1.51 8.73 13.31
N VAL A 78 -1.28 7.47 13.66
CA VAL A 78 -0.83 7.08 15.00
C VAL A 78 0.42 6.23 14.91
N THR A 79 1.45 6.61 15.66
CA THR A 79 2.68 5.84 15.85
C THR A 79 2.72 5.27 17.26
N CYS A 80 3.05 3.99 17.36
CA CYS A 80 3.17 3.25 18.61
C CYS A 80 4.55 2.60 18.72
N THR A 81 5.31 2.98 19.73
CA THR A 81 6.69 2.53 19.96
C THR A 81 6.80 1.87 21.33
N PHE A 82 7.48 0.72 21.41
CA PHE A 82 7.76 0.09 22.69
C PHE A 82 8.79 0.87 23.48
N ASP A 83 8.63 0.92 24.82
CA ASP A 83 9.73 1.26 25.73
C ASP A 83 10.67 0.05 25.91
N ASP A 84 11.76 0.22 26.68
CA ASP A 84 12.75 -0.84 26.87
C ASP A 84 12.21 -2.01 27.71
N TYR A 85 11.31 -1.72 28.64
CA TYR A 85 10.71 -2.72 29.53
C TYR A 85 9.74 -3.66 28.79
N HIS A 86 8.96 -3.10 27.85
CA HIS A 86 7.96 -3.86 27.09
C HIS A 86 8.46 -4.34 25.71
N LEU A 87 9.72 -4.05 25.36
CA LEU A 87 10.27 -4.50 24.10
C LEU A 87 10.30 -6.03 24.05
N PRO A 88 9.72 -6.67 23.00
CA PRO A 88 9.78 -8.12 22.85
C PRO A 88 11.23 -8.64 22.92
N ARG A 89 11.49 -9.72 23.63
CA ARG A 89 12.84 -10.29 23.80
C ARG A 89 13.54 -10.62 22.49
N ASP A 90 12.78 -11.13 21.52
CA ASP A 90 13.24 -11.43 20.15
C ASP A 90 13.26 -10.20 19.25
N LYS A 91 12.86 -9.04 19.75
CA LYS A 91 12.69 -7.79 19.00
C LYS A 91 11.87 -7.96 17.72
N SER A 92 10.94 -8.92 17.70
CA SER A 92 10.13 -9.25 16.54
C SER A 92 8.79 -8.51 16.54
N LEU A 93 8.31 -8.20 15.34
CA LEU A 93 6.93 -7.78 15.12
C LEU A 93 5.96 -8.93 15.41
N SER A 94 4.70 -8.60 15.73
CA SER A 94 3.67 -9.61 16.01
C SER A 94 2.31 -9.22 15.45
N LYS A 95 1.77 -10.06 14.56
CA LYS A 95 0.39 -9.92 14.07
C LYS A 95 -0.64 -10.17 15.16
N LYS A 96 -0.35 -11.09 16.09
CA LYS A 96 -1.21 -11.37 17.24
C LYS A 96 -1.31 -10.16 18.17
N PHE A 97 -0.18 -9.48 18.37
CA PHE A 97 -0.14 -8.24 19.13
C PHE A 97 -1.03 -7.17 18.51
N HIS A 98 -0.92 -6.95 17.18
CA HIS A 98 -1.80 -6.05 16.45
C HIS A 98 -3.28 -6.40 16.65
N GLN A 99 -3.66 -7.67 16.56
CA GLN A 99 -5.06 -8.10 16.75
C GLN A 99 -5.58 -7.76 18.16
N THR A 100 -4.75 -8.00 19.18
CA THR A 100 -5.08 -7.67 20.58
C THR A 100 -5.20 -6.16 20.78
N PHE A 101 -4.27 -5.39 20.19
CA PHE A 101 -4.33 -3.92 20.22
C PHE A 101 -5.63 -3.40 19.60
N MET A 102 -6.01 -3.86 18.41
CA MET A 102 -7.25 -3.43 17.74
C MET A 102 -8.51 -3.83 18.52
N LYS A 103 -8.50 -4.98 19.21
CA LYS A 103 -9.59 -5.38 20.10
C LYS A 103 -9.73 -4.42 21.29
N ASN A 104 -8.62 -4.08 21.93
CA ASN A 104 -8.60 -3.14 23.05
C ASN A 104 -8.99 -1.72 22.61
N LEU A 105 -8.52 -1.27 21.46
CA LEU A 105 -8.86 0.03 20.89
C LEU A 105 -10.37 0.16 20.66
N ARG A 106 -11.01 -0.87 20.06
CA ARG A 106 -12.45 -0.86 19.84
C ARG A 106 -13.26 -0.95 21.11
N ARG A 107 -12.76 -1.62 22.13
CA ARG A 107 -13.40 -1.66 23.45
C ARG A 107 -13.41 -0.27 24.12
N GLU A 108 -12.33 0.51 23.93
CA GLU A 108 -12.18 1.83 24.55
C GLU A 108 -12.89 2.93 23.78
N TYR A 109 -12.82 2.92 22.43
CA TYR A 109 -13.28 4.01 21.58
C TYR A 109 -14.50 3.68 20.70
N GLY A 110 -14.98 2.44 20.75
CA GLY A 110 -16.14 1.98 19.99
C GLY A 110 -15.80 1.07 18.79
N SER A 111 -16.81 0.33 18.33
CA SER A 111 -16.65 -0.73 17.32
C SER A 111 -16.49 -0.24 15.87
N GLY A 112 -16.91 1.00 15.57
CA GLY A 112 -16.90 1.58 14.23
C GLY A 112 -15.52 1.93 13.67
N ILE A 113 -14.46 1.75 14.46
CA ILE A 113 -13.10 2.11 14.09
C ILE A 113 -12.61 1.22 12.93
N ARG A 114 -12.19 1.89 11.86
CA ARG A 114 -11.52 1.26 10.73
C ARG A 114 -10.05 1.67 10.71
N PHE A 115 -9.22 0.90 10.02
CA PHE A 115 -7.78 1.13 10.05
C PHE A 115 -7.07 0.68 8.78
N LEU A 116 -5.96 1.35 8.50
CA LEU A 116 -4.85 0.89 7.66
C LEU A 116 -3.60 1.00 8.52
N GLY A 117 -2.83 -0.07 8.68
CA GLY A 117 -1.65 -0.06 9.55
C GLY A 117 -0.53 -0.94 9.04
N CYS A 118 0.65 -0.76 9.63
CA CYS A 118 1.83 -1.58 9.37
C CYS A 118 2.62 -1.81 10.65
N GLY A 119 3.36 -2.92 10.66
CA GLY A 119 4.46 -3.14 11.59
C GLY A 119 5.77 -3.00 10.83
N GLU A 120 6.72 -2.29 11.40
CA GLU A 120 8.05 -2.07 10.81
C GLU A 120 9.17 -2.14 11.83
N TYR A 121 10.41 -2.18 11.34
CA TYR A 121 11.61 -2.03 12.15
C TYR A 121 12.24 -0.67 11.91
N GLY A 122 12.50 0.08 13.00
CA GLY A 122 13.20 1.36 12.94
C GLY A 122 14.62 1.21 12.39
N GLU A 123 15.10 2.22 11.67
CA GLU A 123 16.37 2.17 10.91
C GLU A 123 17.61 2.03 11.79
N LEU A 124 17.66 2.75 12.92
CA LEU A 124 18.87 2.80 13.76
C LEU A 124 19.04 1.54 14.64
N TYR A 125 17.99 1.10 15.30
CA TYR A 125 18.06 0.05 16.32
C TYR A 125 17.21 -1.18 16.01
N ALA A 126 16.62 -1.23 14.80
CA ALA A 126 15.70 -2.28 14.40
C ALA A 126 14.60 -2.57 15.45
N ARG A 127 14.18 -1.52 16.20
CA ARG A 127 13.10 -1.60 17.19
C ARG A 127 11.77 -1.76 16.46
N PRO A 128 10.89 -2.69 16.84
CA PRO A 128 9.57 -2.80 16.24
C PRO A 128 8.69 -1.59 16.57
N HIS A 129 8.04 -1.05 15.55
CA HIS A 129 7.06 0.04 15.62
C HIS A 129 5.77 -0.39 14.94
N TYR A 130 4.66 0.23 15.35
CA TYR A 130 3.40 0.10 14.64
C TYR A 130 2.90 1.47 14.24
N HIS A 131 2.53 1.61 12.97
CA HIS A 131 1.91 2.82 12.44
C HIS A 131 0.51 2.50 11.98
N TYR A 132 -0.43 3.37 12.31
CA TYR A 132 -1.83 3.21 11.94
C TYR A 132 -2.38 4.51 11.37
N ILE A 133 -3.21 4.40 10.35
CA ILE A 133 -4.23 5.39 10.06
C ILE A 133 -5.51 4.82 10.66
N LEU A 134 -6.06 5.53 11.62
CA LEU A 134 -7.30 5.17 12.30
C LEU A 134 -8.41 6.09 11.79
N PHE A 135 -9.52 5.50 11.39
CA PHE A 135 -10.70 6.20 10.88
C PHE A 135 -11.86 6.03 11.85
N ASN A 136 -12.76 7.01 11.91
CA ASN A 136 -13.92 7.02 12.80
C ASN A 136 -13.54 6.89 14.28
N ILE A 137 -12.51 7.59 14.70
CA ILE A 137 -12.06 7.69 16.08
C ILE A 137 -11.86 9.16 16.43
N ASP A 138 -12.24 9.56 17.63
CA ASP A 138 -11.92 10.87 18.16
C ASP A 138 -11.05 10.77 19.41
N PHE A 139 -10.11 11.69 19.53
CA PHE A 139 -9.23 11.85 20.69
C PHE A 139 -9.60 13.16 21.40
N ASP A 140 -10.70 13.14 22.14
CA ASP A 140 -11.26 14.26 22.90
C ASP A 140 -10.30 14.81 23.96
N ASP A 141 -9.41 13.94 24.48
CA ASP A 141 -8.38 14.25 25.48
C ASP A 141 -6.98 14.49 24.90
N LYS A 142 -6.87 14.76 23.58
CA LYS A 142 -5.56 14.97 22.96
C LYS A 142 -4.87 16.22 23.45
N ILE A 143 -3.60 16.09 23.85
CA ILE A 143 -2.72 17.16 24.32
C ILE A 143 -1.63 17.38 23.31
N PHE A 144 -1.47 18.63 22.86
CA PHE A 144 -0.40 19.02 21.94
C PHE A 144 0.99 18.74 22.54
N ARG A 145 1.88 18.21 21.72
CA ARG A 145 3.27 17.93 22.11
C ARG A 145 4.27 18.80 21.36
N PHE A 146 4.26 18.74 20.05
CA PHE A 146 5.17 19.52 19.19
C PHE A 146 4.61 19.59 17.77
N ARG A 147 5.24 20.46 16.97
CA ARG A 147 4.96 20.59 15.53
C ARG A 147 6.21 20.27 14.74
N THR A 148 6.09 19.42 13.71
CA THR A 148 7.18 19.05 12.83
C THR A 148 6.69 19.08 11.38
N ASP A 149 7.47 19.73 10.50
CA ASP A 149 7.17 19.86 9.06
C ASP A 149 5.73 20.36 8.76
N GLY A 150 5.22 21.24 9.63
CA GLY A 150 3.87 21.82 9.50
C GLY A 150 2.73 20.99 10.11
N TYR A 151 2.99 19.79 10.59
CA TYR A 151 2.00 18.90 11.20
C TYR A 151 2.07 18.93 12.73
N ASN A 152 0.90 19.03 13.37
CA ASN A 152 0.80 18.96 14.82
C ASN A 152 0.81 17.50 15.29
N THR A 153 1.49 17.28 16.41
CA THR A 153 1.60 15.97 17.06
C THR A 153 1.06 16.07 18.49
N TYR A 154 0.28 15.07 18.87
CA TYR A 154 -0.45 15.01 20.12
C TYR A 154 -0.19 13.69 20.85
N THR A 155 -0.52 13.68 22.15
CA THR A 155 -0.69 12.47 22.96
C THR A 155 -2.08 12.46 23.59
N SER A 156 -2.55 11.30 24.06
CA SER A 156 -3.83 11.12 24.74
C SER A 156 -3.67 10.17 25.92
N SER A 157 -4.12 10.60 27.09
CA SER A 157 -4.09 9.76 28.30
C SER A 157 -5.00 8.56 28.18
N ARG A 158 -6.12 8.71 27.49
CA ARG A 158 -7.06 7.63 27.19
C ARG A 158 -6.43 6.60 26.24
N PHE A 159 -5.74 7.05 25.19
CA PHE A 159 -5.03 6.16 24.28
C PHE A 159 -3.83 5.46 24.94
N ALA A 160 -3.15 6.09 25.92
CA ALA A 160 -2.09 5.47 26.71
C ALA A 160 -2.57 4.22 27.46
N LYS A 161 -3.84 4.16 27.89
CA LYS A 161 -4.42 2.95 28.50
C LYS A 161 -4.57 1.79 27.50
N VAL A 162 -4.74 2.09 26.22
CA VAL A 162 -4.79 1.10 25.13
C VAL A 162 -3.39 0.68 24.70
N TRP A 163 -2.50 1.67 24.51
CA TRP A 163 -1.08 1.45 24.21
C TRP A 163 -0.23 1.66 25.47
N LYS A 164 -0.25 0.70 26.36
CA LYS A 164 0.50 0.74 27.64
C LYS A 164 1.95 0.24 27.54
N TYR A 165 2.46 0.04 26.34
CA TYR A 165 3.74 -0.62 26.08
C TYR A 165 4.86 0.36 25.75
N GLY A 166 4.63 1.65 25.94
CA GLY A 166 5.61 2.69 25.66
C GLY A 166 4.99 3.96 25.10
N MET A 167 5.70 4.62 24.21
CA MET A 167 5.31 5.93 23.65
C MET A 167 4.30 5.77 22.52
N HIS A 168 3.36 6.71 22.44
CA HIS A 168 2.51 6.89 21.27
C HIS A 168 2.47 8.35 20.85
N LEU A 169 2.29 8.57 19.56
CA LEU A 169 2.13 9.87 18.95
C LEU A 169 0.92 9.85 18.02
N ILE A 170 0.09 10.89 18.11
CA ILE A 170 -1.10 11.06 17.29
C ILE A 170 -0.86 12.28 16.41
N GLY A 171 -0.84 12.10 15.10
CA GLY A 171 -0.67 13.13 14.09
C GLY A 171 -1.92 13.34 13.25
N GLU A 172 -1.95 14.45 12.56
CA GLU A 172 -2.99 14.75 11.58
C GLU A 172 -2.89 13.81 10.36
N PHE A 173 -4.04 13.44 9.81
CA PHE A 173 -4.08 12.65 8.60
C PHE A 173 -3.78 13.52 7.38
N SER A 174 -2.95 13.00 6.48
CA SER A 174 -2.66 13.61 5.18
C SER A 174 -2.42 12.53 4.11
N PHE A 175 -2.35 12.93 2.84
CA PHE A 175 -1.90 12.02 1.78
C PHE A 175 -0.49 11.49 2.07
N ASP A 176 0.37 12.34 2.62
CA ASP A 176 1.76 11.96 2.92
C ASP A 176 1.85 10.93 4.05
N SER A 177 1.03 11.07 5.11
CA SER A 177 0.94 10.05 6.17
C SER A 177 0.36 8.73 5.65
N ALA A 178 -0.61 8.78 4.72
CA ALA A 178 -1.13 7.59 4.05
C ALA A 178 -0.08 6.91 3.17
N ALA A 179 0.67 7.70 2.40
CA ALA A 179 1.77 7.21 1.58
C ALA A 179 2.92 6.66 2.44
N TYR A 180 3.15 7.23 3.63
CA TYR A 180 4.14 6.74 4.59
C TYR A 180 3.79 5.33 5.07
N VAL A 181 2.60 5.09 5.61
CA VAL A 181 2.15 3.75 6.01
C VAL A 181 2.23 2.76 4.84
N ALA A 182 1.81 3.17 3.66
CA ALA A 182 1.82 2.31 2.48
C ALA A 182 3.24 2.00 1.95
N ARG A 183 4.24 2.85 2.24
CA ARG A 183 5.65 2.64 1.80
C ARG A 183 6.34 1.47 2.49
N TYR A 184 5.87 1.02 3.64
CA TYR A 184 6.45 -0.17 4.28
C TYR A 184 6.32 -1.44 3.43
N ILE A 185 5.39 -1.45 2.47
CA ILE A 185 5.36 -2.47 1.41
C ILE A 185 6.66 -2.43 0.57
N VAL A 186 7.24 -1.24 0.41
CA VAL A 186 8.47 -1.04 -0.37
C VAL A 186 9.71 -1.43 0.45
N LYS A 187 9.75 -1.18 1.75
CA LYS A 187 10.88 -1.48 2.65
C LYS A 187 11.08 -3.00 2.88
N LYS A 188 9.99 -3.77 2.88
CA LYS A 188 10.04 -5.22 3.13
C LYS A 188 11.04 -5.94 2.23
N GLN A 189 11.99 -6.65 2.83
CA GLN A 189 12.90 -7.53 2.10
C GLN A 189 12.17 -8.81 1.67
N THR A 190 12.38 -9.19 0.40
CA THR A 190 11.78 -10.38 -0.20
C THR A 190 12.82 -11.12 -1.03
N GLY A 191 12.59 -12.39 -1.35
CA GLY A 191 13.50 -13.20 -2.14
C GLY A 191 14.51 -13.97 -1.28
N LYS A 192 15.62 -14.38 -1.88
CA LYS A 192 16.63 -15.27 -1.27
C LYS A 192 17.31 -14.67 -0.02
N ASP A 193 17.43 -13.33 0.04
CA ASP A 193 18.12 -12.64 1.14
C ASP A 193 17.21 -12.36 2.34
N ALA A 194 15.90 -12.60 2.23
CA ALA A 194 14.96 -12.33 3.32
C ALA A 194 15.27 -13.14 4.60
N PRO A 195 15.58 -14.44 4.56
CA PRO A 195 15.89 -15.20 5.78
C PRO A 195 17.11 -14.66 6.53
N SER A 196 18.18 -14.29 5.83
CA SER A 196 19.40 -13.73 6.42
C SER A 196 19.18 -12.33 7.01
N HIS A 197 18.35 -11.52 6.34
CA HIS A 197 17.98 -10.20 6.81
C HIS A 197 17.14 -10.25 8.11
N TYR A 198 16.11 -11.08 8.14
CA TYR A 198 15.20 -11.13 9.28
C TYR A 198 15.70 -11.98 10.45
N LYS A 199 16.57 -12.95 10.21
CA LYS A 199 17.14 -13.82 11.25
C LYS A 199 16.05 -14.44 12.17
N GLY A 200 14.98 -14.95 11.57
CA GLY A 200 13.83 -15.53 12.27
C GLY A 200 12.76 -14.55 12.75
N ARG A 201 13.00 -13.23 12.69
CA ARG A 201 11.99 -12.22 13.02
C ARG A 201 10.88 -12.18 11.96
N ILE A 202 9.67 -11.81 12.38
CA ILE A 202 8.55 -11.63 11.45
C ILE A 202 8.84 -10.43 10.54
N PRO A 203 8.80 -10.61 9.21
CA PRO A 203 8.96 -9.49 8.27
C PRO A 203 7.91 -8.40 8.48
N GLU A 204 8.22 -7.17 8.05
CA GLU A 204 7.27 -6.07 8.02
C GLU A 204 5.98 -6.50 7.33
N PHE A 205 4.87 -6.04 7.84
CA PHE A 205 3.56 -6.37 7.31
C PHE A 205 2.62 -5.18 7.32
N MET A 206 1.65 -5.23 6.43
CA MET A 206 0.53 -4.29 6.42
C MET A 206 -0.76 -5.01 6.74
N VAL A 207 -1.64 -4.33 7.44
CA VAL A 207 -2.97 -4.78 7.86
C VAL A 207 -4.01 -3.70 7.59
N ALA A 208 -5.23 -4.10 7.25
CA ALA A 208 -6.30 -3.15 6.95
C ALA A 208 -7.67 -3.75 7.27
N SER A 209 -8.66 -2.89 7.49
CA SER A 209 -10.06 -3.28 7.52
C SER A 209 -10.49 -3.82 6.15
N ASN A 210 -11.14 -4.99 6.14
CA ASN A 210 -11.44 -5.73 4.89
C ASN A 210 -12.93 -5.92 4.61
N ARG A 211 -13.81 -5.65 5.58
CA ARG A 211 -15.26 -5.87 5.44
C ARG A 211 -16.02 -4.64 5.92
N PRO A 212 -16.33 -3.72 4.98
CA PRO A 212 -15.84 -3.61 3.61
C PRO A 212 -14.34 -3.27 3.55
N GLY A 213 -13.72 -3.35 2.36
CA GLY A 213 -12.32 -2.94 2.17
C GLY A 213 -12.15 -1.41 2.30
N ILE A 214 -10.94 -0.96 2.64
CA ILE A 214 -10.61 0.48 2.71
C ILE A 214 -10.95 1.18 1.39
N GLY A 215 -11.69 2.31 1.46
CA GLY A 215 -12.15 3.11 0.32
C GLY A 215 -13.37 2.53 -0.42
N ALA A 216 -13.99 1.43 0.08
CA ALA A 216 -15.14 0.83 -0.57
C ALA A 216 -16.34 1.76 -0.61
N LYS A 217 -16.67 2.40 0.53
CA LYS A 217 -17.81 3.31 0.63
C LYS A 217 -17.67 4.50 -0.32
N TRP A 218 -16.49 5.10 -0.38
CA TRP A 218 -16.23 6.17 -1.34
C TRP A 218 -16.46 5.72 -2.79
N LEU A 219 -16.02 4.51 -3.13
CA LEU A 219 -16.23 3.97 -4.47
C LEU A 219 -17.70 3.75 -4.78
N GLU A 220 -18.51 3.27 -3.84
CA GLU A 220 -19.96 3.11 -4.01
C GLU A 220 -20.61 4.44 -4.41
N ASP A 221 -20.20 5.53 -3.78
CA ASP A 221 -20.77 6.87 -4.01
C ASP A 221 -20.22 7.56 -5.29
N HIS A 222 -19.05 7.15 -5.82
CA HIS A 222 -18.32 7.86 -6.89
C HIS A 222 -17.88 6.95 -8.06
N ALA A 223 -18.40 5.74 -8.15
CA ALA A 223 -17.95 4.75 -9.15
C ALA A 223 -18.14 5.24 -10.58
N GLU A 224 -19.31 5.77 -10.91
CA GLU A 224 -19.62 6.24 -12.26
C GLU A 224 -18.72 7.40 -12.67
N GLU A 225 -18.55 8.41 -11.81
CA GLU A 225 -17.65 9.55 -12.06
C GLU A 225 -16.21 9.09 -12.29
N CYS A 226 -15.73 8.17 -11.42
CA CYS A 226 -14.40 7.61 -11.50
C CYS A 226 -14.13 6.91 -12.85
N TYR A 227 -15.10 6.11 -13.32
CA TYR A 227 -14.92 5.27 -14.51
C TYR A 227 -15.43 5.92 -15.80
N ALA A 228 -16.24 6.97 -15.75
CA ALA A 228 -16.54 7.78 -16.94
C ALA A 228 -15.26 8.39 -17.54
N ASN A 229 -14.31 8.76 -16.70
CA ASN A 229 -13.05 9.39 -17.10
C ASN A 229 -11.81 8.47 -16.97
N ASP A 230 -11.95 7.30 -16.36
CA ASP A 230 -10.86 6.37 -16.03
C ASP A 230 -9.70 7.02 -15.24
N TYR A 231 -10.00 8.01 -14.40
CA TYR A 231 -9.06 8.60 -13.45
C TYR A 231 -9.76 9.12 -12.19
N ILE A 232 -8.96 9.30 -11.17
CA ILE A 232 -9.31 10.00 -9.93
C ILE A 232 -8.39 11.20 -9.73
N VAL A 233 -8.82 12.19 -8.94
CA VAL A 233 -8.01 13.37 -8.63
C VAL A 233 -7.66 13.39 -7.14
N ILE A 234 -6.37 13.42 -6.85
CA ILE A 234 -5.82 13.60 -5.50
C ILE A 234 -4.83 14.76 -5.52
N ASN A 235 -5.06 15.77 -4.69
CA ASN A 235 -4.24 16.99 -4.61
C ASN A 235 -3.97 17.60 -5.99
N GLY A 236 -5.00 17.73 -6.83
CA GLY A 236 -4.92 18.28 -8.19
C GLY A 236 -4.27 17.38 -9.23
N LYS A 237 -3.82 16.18 -8.86
CA LYS A 237 -3.16 15.25 -9.80
C LYS A 237 -4.10 14.14 -10.22
N LYS A 238 -4.22 13.94 -11.54
CA LYS A 238 -4.94 12.80 -12.12
C LYS A 238 -4.15 11.51 -11.89
N MET A 239 -4.83 10.50 -11.38
CA MET A 239 -4.26 9.19 -11.09
C MET A 239 -5.19 8.08 -11.58
N ARG A 240 -4.62 6.96 -12.02
CA ARG A 240 -5.39 5.77 -12.34
C ARG A 240 -6.09 5.22 -11.09
N PRO A 241 -7.34 4.77 -11.19
CA PRO A 241 -8.03 4.10 -10.10
C PRO A 241 -7.24 2.90 -9.54
N PRO A 242 -7.30 2.63 -8.23
CA PRO A 242 -6.72 1.43 -7.64
C PRO A 242 -7.31 0.14 -8.23
N ARG A 243 -6.51 -0.92 -8.36
CA ARG A 243 -6.98 -2.22 -8.85
C ARG A 243 -8.11 -2.82 -8.00
N TYR A 244 -8.19 -2.47 -6.73
CA TYR A 244 -9.31 -2.85 -5.87
C TYR A 244 -10.63 -2.26 -6.39
N TYR A 245 -10.62 -1.01 -6.85
CA TYR A 245 -11.77 -0.36 -7.44
C TYR A 245 -12.13 -0.98 -8.79
N ASP A 246 -11.13 -1.22 -9.65
CA ASP A 246 -11.34 -1.92 -10.93
C ASP A 246 -12.07 -3.27 -10.70
N LYS A 247 -11.62 -4.04 -9.68
CA LYS A 247 -12.25 -5.32 -9.35
C LYS A 247 -13.69 -5.16 -8.88
N LYS A 248 -13.95 -4.17 -8.02
CA LYS A 248 -15.31 -3.92 -7.49
C LYS A 248 -16.25 -3.41 -8.56
N PHE A 249 -15.79 -2.53 -9.42
CA PHE A 249 -16.57 -2.04 -10.55
C PHE A 249 -16.87 -3.15 -11.60
N ASP A 250 -15.92 -4.02 -11.84
CA ASP A 250 -16.10 -5.21 -12.71
C ASP A 250 -17.20 -6.16 -12.20
N GLU A 251 -17.40 -6.25 -10.87
CA GLU A 251 -18.45 -7.09 -10.26
C GLU A 251 -19.86 -6.59 -10.59
N THR A 252 -20.05 -5.28 -10.79
CA THR A 252 -21.35 -4.63 -11.05
C THR A 252 -21.52 -4.17 -12.49
N HIS A 253 -20.43 -3.80 -13.18
CA HIS A 253 -20.42 -3.22 -14.53
C HIS A 253 -19.39 -3.92 -15.44
N PRO A 254 -19.52 -5.23 -15.70
CA PRO A 254 -18.49 -5.99 -16.41
C PRO A 254 -18.24 -5.50 -17.84
N HIS A 255 -19.30 -5.17 -18.61
CA HIS A 255 -19.17 -4.66 -20.00
C HIS A 255 -18.48 -3.29 -20.06
N TRP A 256 -18.82 -2.39 -19.12
CA TRP A 256 -18.15 -1.09 -19.06
C TRP A 256 -16.68 -1.26 -18.68
N MET A 257 -16.38 -2.13 -17.72
CA MET A 257 -15.00 -2.41 -17.33
C MET A 257 -14.19 -3.08 -18.45
N GLU A 258 -14.81 -3.89 -19.27
CA GLU A 258 -14.19 -4.47 -20.47
C GLU A 258 -13.81 -3.39 -21.49
N TYR A 259 -14.72 -2.47 -21.80
CA TYR A 259 -14.43 -1.30 -22.64
C TYR A 259 -13.23 -0.48 -22.12
N ILE A 260 -13.21 -0.20 -20.82
CA ILE A 260 -12.10 0.52 -20.18
C ILE A 260 -10.78 -0.26 -20.31
N ARG A 261 -10.80 -1.58 -20.14
CA ARG A 261 -9.60 -2.42 -20.31
C ARG A 261 -9.08 -2.34 -21.73
N ASN A 262 -9.93 -2.41 -22.73
CA ASN A 262 -9.55 -2.32 -24.13
C ASN A 262 -8.93 -0.97 -24.45
N ASN A 263 -9.52 0.14 -24.01
CA ASN A 263 -8.95 1.49 -24.15
C ASN A 263 -7.59 1.63 -23.45
N ARG A 264 -7.42 0.99 -22.27
CA ARG A 264 -6.13 1.00 -21.56
C ARG A 264 -5.07 0.17 -22.29
N ILE A 265 -5.45 -0.92 -22.96
CA ILE A 265 -4.55 -1.73 -23.81
C ILE A 265 -4.14 -0.93 -25.03
N GLU A 266 -5.07 -0.32 -25.73
CA GLU A 266 -4.80 0.52 -26.90
C GLU A 266 -3.80 1.65 -26.56
N LYS A 267 -4.06 2.41 -25.50
CA LYS A 267 -3.12 3.43 -24.99
C LYS A 267 -1.74 2.86 -24.62
N MET A 268 -1.66 1.60 -24.21
CA MET A 268 -0.38 0.95 -23.93
C MET A 268 0.37 0.61 -25.22
N LEU A 269 -0.33 0.21 -26.28
CA LEU A 269 0.28 -0.13 -27.57
C LEU A 269 0.99 1.07 -28.20
N HIS A 270 0.45 2.28 -28.05
CA HIS A 270 1.11 3.52 -28.51
C HIS A 270 2.46 3.82 -27.83
N ASN A 271 2.81 3.10 -26.76
CA ASN A 271 4.05 3.32 -26.00
C ASN A 271 4.95 2.08 -25.96
N LEU A 272 4.87 1.20 -26.95
CA LEU A 272 5.65 -0.05 -26.96
C LEU A 272 7.15 0.19 -26.98
N GLU A 273 7.63 1.18 -27.76
CA GLU A 273 9.04 1.54 -27.85
C GLU A 273 9.66 1.91 -26.50
N ASN A 274 8.89 2.51 -25.59
CA ASN A 274 9.33 2.85 -24.24
C ASN A 274 9.20 1.68 -23.26
N ASN A 275 8.83 0.50 -23.71
CA ASN A 275 8.64 -0.71 -22.91
C ASN A 275 9.45 -1.91 -23.44
N THR A 276 10.51 -1.66 -24.24
CA THR A 276 11.53 -2.68 -24.55
C THR A 276 12.27 -3.06 -23.26
N PHE A 277 12.98 -4.18 -23.28
CA PHE A 277 13.72 -4.64 -22.11
C PHE A 277 14.75 -3.60 -21.63
N GLU A 278 15.54 -3.05 -22.54
CA GLU A 278 16.58 -2.04 -22.27
C GLU A 278 15.97 -0.78 -21.64
N ARG A 279 14.87 -0.29 -22.22
CA ARG A 279 14.15 0.89 -21.69
C ARG A 279 13.58 0.63 -20.31
N LEU A 280 13.10 -0.56 -20.02
CA LEU A 280 12.62 -0.92 -18.70
C LEU A 280 13.76 -0.98 -17.66
N VAL A 281 14.94 -1.47 -18.04
CA VAL A 281 16.15 -1.47 -17.19
C VAL A 281 16.56 -0.03 -16.86
N ASP A 282 16.67 0.86 -17.84
CA ASP A 282 17.04 2.26 -17.64
C ASP A 282 16.03 2.98 -16.72
N ARG A 283 14.75 2.80 -16.98
CA ARG A 283 13.68 3.38 -16.17
C ARG A 283 13.68 2.84 -14.73
N CYS A 284 14.08 1.58 -14.54
CA CYS A 284 14.25 1.01 -13.20
C CYS A 284 15.38 1.73 -12.44
N ARG A 285 16.55 1.88 -13.07
CA ARG A 285 17.71 2.58 -12.49
C ARG A 285 17.37 4.02 -12.10
N VAL A 286 16.72 4.75 -13.01
CA VAL A 286 16.26 6.13 -12.75
C VAL A 286 15.29 6.17 -11.56
N GLN A 287 14.34 5.22 -11.49
CA GLN A 287 13.36 5.18 -10.40
C GLN A 287 14.01 4.82 -9.06
N GLU A 288 14.97 3.91 -9.04
CA GLU A 288 15.76 3.57 -7.84
C GLU A 288 16.58 4.75 -7.36
N GLY A 289 17.21 5.51 -8.27
CA GLY A 289 17.94 6.72 -7.95
C GLY A 289 17.02 7.79 -7.31
N LYS A 290 15.85 8.03 -7.91
CA LYS A 290 14.83 8.94 -7.35
C LYS A 290 14.36 8.48 -5.96
N TYR A 291 14.15 7.19 -5.75
CA TYR A 291 13.71 6.65 -4.48
C TYR A 291 14.79 6.78 -3.39
N LYS A 292 16.07 6.48 -3.71
CA LYS A 292 17.20 6.68 -2.80
C LYS A 292 17.34 8.16 -2.40
N HIS A 293 17.24 9.08 -3.36
CA HIS A 293 17.29 10.52 -3.09
C HIS A 293 16.12 10.98 -2.22
N PHE A 294 14.93 10.45 -2.43
CA PHE A 294 13.76 10.74 -1.61
C PHE A 294 13.92 10.24 -0.16
N LEU A 295 14.47 9.04 0.07
CA LEU A 295 14.77 8.51 1.40
C LEU A 295 15.82 9.36 2.14
N GLY A 296 16.80 9.89 1.42
CA GLY A 296 17.81 10.79 1.99
C GLY A 296 17.27 12.17 2.40
N ARG A 297 16.07 12.54 1.97
CA ARG A 297 15.38 13.79 2.38
C ARG A 297 14.53 13.51 3.62
N LYS A 298 15.10 13.72 4.80
CA LYS A 298 14.53 14.01 6.13
C LYS A 298 13.14 13.44 6.56
N LEU A 299 12.39 12.69 5.74
CA LEU A 299 11.10 12.14 6.18
C LEU A 299 11.25 11.00 7.20
N ASP A 300 12.44 10.40 7.31
CA ASP A 300 12.76 9.36 8.28
C ASP A 300 13.50 9.87 9.52
N LYS A 301 13.73 11.21 9.63
CA LYS A 301 14.42 11.84 10.76
C LYS A 301 13.50 12.39 11.86
N VAL A 302 12.19 12.16 11.72
CA VAL A 302 11.15 12.75 12.61
C VAL A 302 10.61 11.73 13.62
N LEU A 303 11.33 10.64 13.87
CA LEU A 303 11.02 9.71 14.97
C LEU A 303 12.28 9.47 15.81
#